data_6ede7e24f86a60a2f902deacda5f686e
#
_entry.id   6ede7e24f86a60a2f902deacda5f686e
#
_cell.length_a   1.000
_cell.length_b   1.000
_cell.length_c   1.000
_cell.angle_alpha   90.00
_cell.angle_beta   90.00
_cell.angle_gamma   90.00
#
_symmetry.space_group_name_H-M   'P 1'
#
loop_
_entity.id
_entity.type
_entity.pdbx_description
1 polymer ?
#
loop_
_entity_poly.entity_id
_entity_poly.type
_entity_poly.pdbx_seq_one_letter_code
_entity_poly.pdbx_strand_id
1 'polypeptide(L)'
;MTEKASRQERRYPRISLPKGMFVAWHGGDLQLFSRVRTIAMGGLFIAAPNPPPVGSTLRLAFEVPDGNVRAEAIVRSIVPGEGMGVEFTKIDLKGRVLLQRLLKRLLR
;
A
#
# COMPACT_ATOMS: atom_id res chain seq x y z
N MET A 1 23.27 1.38 -14.58
CA MET A 1 21.85 1.61 -14.54
C MET A 1 21.12 0.78 -13.53
N THR A 2 21.30 1.17 -12.34
CA THR A 2 20.74 0.43 -11.22
C THR A 2 19.23 0.49 -11.20
N GLU A 3 18.64 1.56 -11.66
CA GLU A 3 17.20 1.64 -11.59
C GLU A 3 16.51 0.65 -12.48
N LYS A 4 17.21 0.07 -13.44
CA LYS A 4 16.60 -0.99 -14.22
C LYS A 4 16.25 -2.19 -13.39
N ALA A 5 17.16 -2.59 -12.52
CA ALA A 5 16.90 -3.72 -11.66
C ALA A 5 15.71 -3.45 -10.76
N SER A 6 15.63 -2.24 -10.22
CA SER A 6 14.50 -1.87 -9.40
C SER A 6 13.20 -1.97 -10.14
N ARG A 7 13.18 -1.49 -11.37
CA ARG A 7 11.96 -1.51 -12.15
C ARG A 7 11.51 -2.92 -12.47
N GLN A 8 12.45 -3.83 -12.64
CA GLN A 8 12.09 -5.21 -12.94
C GLN A 8 11.35 -5.88 -11.82
N GLU A 9 11.54 -5.39 -10.62
CA GLU A 9 10.87 -5.95 -9.46
C GLU A 9 9.48 -5.40 -9.26
N ARG A 10 9.11 -4.38 -10.02
CA ARG A 10 7.80 -3.77 -9.90
C ARG A 10 6.92 -4.18 -11.04
N ARG A 11 5.83 -4.80 -10.71
CA ARG A 11 4.82 -5.12 -11.71
C ARG A 11 4.00 -3.92 -12.10
N TYR A 12 3.82 -2.99 -11.18
CA TYR A 12 2.92 -1.86 -11.37
C TYR A 12 3.65 -0.59 -11.02
N PRO A 13 3.39 0.50 -11.74
CA PRO A 13 3.95 1.79 -11.38
C PRO A 13 3.50 2.21 -10.00
N ARG A 14 4.37 2.83 -9.26
CA ARG A 14 4.02 3.41 -7.97
C ARG A 14 3.80 4.89 -8.14
N ILE A 15 2.75 5.38 -7.51
CA ILE A 15 2.33 6.76 -7.65
C ILE A 15 2.38 7.41 -6.28
N SER A 16 3.09 8.54 -6.19
CA SER A 16 3.12 9.33 -4.98
C SER A 16 1.82 10.10 -4.85
N LEU A 17 1.31 10.14 -3.64
CA LEU A 17 0.06 10.83 -3.39
C LEU A 17 0.33 12.29 -3.06
N PRO A 18 -0.30 13.22 -3.75
CA PRO A 18 -0.05 14.65 -3.50
C PRO A 18 -0.53 15.10 -2.14
N LYS A 19 -1.58 14.48 -1.63
CA LYS A 19 -2.09 14.76 -0.30
C LYS A 19 -2.12 13.50 0.51
N GLY A 20 -2.16 13.66 1.80
CA GLY A 20 -2.15 12.51 2.68
C GLY A 20 -3.34 11.62 2.45
N MET A 21 -3.07 10.37 2.27
CA MET A 21 -4.05 9.32 2.29
C MET A 21 -3.68 8.41 3.45
N PHE A 22 -4.66 7.94 4.18
CA PHE A 22 -4.41 7.15 5.37
C PHE A 22 -5.00 5.77 5.23
N VAL A 23 -4.35 4.82 5.89
CA VAL A 23 -4.80 3.45 5.94
C VAL A 23 -4.88 3.01 7.39
N ALA A 24 -5.97 2.37 7.74
CA ALA A 24 -6.08 1.65 9.00
C ALA A 24 -5.52 0.27 8.75
N TRP A 25 -4.54 -0.13 9.54
CA TRP A 25 -3.95 -1.45 9.36
C TRP A 25 -3.83 -2.17 10.70
N HIS A 26 -3.92 -3.47 10.61
CA HIS A 26 -3.95 -4.35 11.76
C HIS A 26 -3.05 -5.53 11.49
N GLY A 27 -2.08 -5.75 12.36
CA GLY A 27 -1.14 -6.87 12.24
C GLY A 27 -0.64 -7.25 13.61
N GLY A 28 -0.72 -8.54 13.94
CA GLY A 28 -0.37 -9.01 15.28
C GLY A 28 -1.21 -8.29 16.31
N ASP A 29 -0.56 -7.67 17.27
CA ASP A 29 -1.25 -6.91 18.33
C ASP A 29 -1.34 -5.42 17.99
N LEU A 30 -0.84 -5.02 16.82
CA LEU A 30 -0.82 -3.62 16.45
C LEU A 30 -2.06 -3.25 15.64
N GLN A 31 -2.60 -2.09 15.95
CA GLN A 31 -3.72 -1.53 15.20
C GLN A 31 -3.46 -0.04 15.09
N LEU A 32 -3.14 0.41 13.89
CA LEU A 32 -2.66 1.77 13.66
C LEU A 32 -3.36 2.39 12.48
N PHE A 33 -3.28 3.70 12.43
CA PHE A 33 -3.80 4.52 11.34
C PHE A 33 -2.62 5.31 10.82
N SER A 34 -2.17 5.00 9.61
CA SER A 34 -0.91 5.50 9.08
C SER A 34 -1.07 6.13 7.72
N ARG A 35 -0.16 7.01 7.40
CA ARG A 35 -0.15 7.68 6.11
C ARG A 35 0.34 6.73 5.02
N VAL A 36 -0.33 6.76 3.88
CA VAL A 36 0.09 6.05 2.68
C VAL A 36 0.95 7.00 1.86
N ARG A 37 2.17 6.58 1.56
CA ARG A 37 3.08 7.42 0.77
C ARG A 37 2.98 7.16 -0.72
N THR A 38 2.88 5.92 -1.09
CA THR A 38 2.71 5.55 -2.50
C THR A 38 1.69 4.45 -2.62
N ILE A 39 1.07 4.38 -3.78
CA ILE A 39 -0.01 3.43 -4.04
C ILE A 39 0.18 2.83 -5.43
N ALA A 40 -0.15 1.56 -5.57
CA ALA A 40 -0.11 0.85 -6.84
C ALA A 40 -1.20 -0.21 -6.82
N MET A 41 -1.43 -0.85 -7.98
CA MET A 41 -2.42 -1.93 -8.03
C MET A 41 -2.02 -3.12 -7.16
N GLY A 42 -0.73 -3.31 -6.96
CA GLY A 42 -0.24 -4.45 -6.19
C GLY A 42 -0.03 -4.18 -4.71
N GLY A 43 -0.05 -2.94 -4.25
CA GLY A 43 0.19 -2.67 -2.85
C GLY A 43 0.41 -1.21 -2.51
N LEU A 44 0.87 -0.99 -1.30
CA LEU A 44 1.06 0.34 -0.74
C LEU A 44 2.43 0.45 -0.09
N PHE A 45 2.95 1.69 0.00
CA PHE A 45 4.01 1.99 0.96
C PHE A 45 3.38 2.78 2.10
N ILE A 46 3.49 2.25 3.31
CA ILE A 46 2.84 2.79 4.49
C ILE A 46 3.89 3.36 5.43
N ALA A 47 3.70 4.62 5.83
CA ALA A 47 4.61 5.25 6.78
C ALA A 47 4.42 4.62 8.15
N ALA A 48 5.49 4.08 8.71
CA ALA A 48 5.44 3.46 10.03
C ALA A 48 6.85 3.47 10.59
N PRO A 49 7.07 4.10 11.77
CA PRO A 49 8.41 4.14 12.35
C PRO A 49 8.90 2.77 12.79
N ASN A 50 8.00 1.92 13.26
CA ASN A 50 8.35 0.59 13.75
C ASN A 50 7.46 -0.45 13.08
N PRO A 51 7.70 -0.76 11.80
CA PRO A 51 6.82 -1.68 11.09
C PRO A 51 7.00 -3.12 11.57
N PRO A 52 5.97 -3.95 11.42
CA PRO A 52 6.12 -5.37 11.67
C PRO A 52 7.15 -5.99 10.73
N PRO A 53 7.72 -7.12 11.09
CA PRO A 53 8.77 -7.74 10.26
C PRO A 53 8.26 -8.11 8.87
N VAL A 54 9.21 -8.19 7.93
CA VAL A 54 8.92 -8.72 6.59
C VAL A 54 8.29 -10.10 6.74
N GLY A 55 7.23 -10.33 5.97
CA GLY A 55 6.48 -11.58 6.04
C GLY A 55 5.24 -11.50 6.91
N SER A 56 5.08 -10.42 7.68
CA SER A 56 3.90 -10.24 8.51
C SER A 56 2.67 -10.03 7.66
N THR A 57 1.55 -10.60 8.08
CA THR A 57 0.27 -10.44 7.41
C THR A 57 -0.49 -9.29 8.05
N LEU A 58 -1.08 -8.44 7.22
CA LEU A 58 -1.82 -7.29 7.67
C LEU A 58 -3.22 -7.29 7.10
N ARG A 59 -4.14 -6.67 7.82
CA ARG A 59 -5.45 -6.30 7.29
C ARG A 59 -5.47 -4.80 7.11
N LEU A 60 -5.95 -4.39 5.96
CA LEU A 60 -5.96 -2.98 5.57
C LEU A 60 -7.36 -2.51 5.29
N ALA A 61 -7.63 -1.25 5.64
CA ALA A 61 -8.86 -0.58 5.26
C ALA A 61 -8.54 0.87 4.97
N PHE A 62 -8.93 1.34 3.79
CA PHE A 62 -8.68 2.74 3.44
C PHE A 62 -9.80 3.27 2.55
N GLU A 63 -9.96 4.59 2.58
CA GLU A 63 -10.99 5.25 1.79
C GLU A 63 -10.40 5.82 0.53
N VAL A 64 -11.15 5.67 -0.54
CA VAL A 64 -10.86 6.31 -1.83
C VAL A 64 -12.08 7.13 -2.20
N PRO A 65 -11.98 8.03 -3.20
CA PRO A 65 -13.10 8.92 -3.49
C PRO A 65 -14.42 8.20 -3.75
N ASP A 66 -14.37 7.02 -4.33
CA ASP A 66 -15.58 6.31 -4.72
C ASP A 66 -16.02 5.24 -3.71
N GLY A 67 -15.35 5.11 -2.57
CA GLY A 67 -15.75 4.14 -1.56
C GLY A 67 -14.61 3.67 -0.68
N ASN A 68 -14.82 2.53 -0.04
CA ASN A 68 -13.86 1.94 0.87
C ASN A 68 -13.24 0.70 0.28
N VAL A 69 -11.94 0.52 0.52
CA VAL A 69 -11.21 -0.67 0.09
C VAL A 69 -10.74 -1.42 1.31
N ARG A 70 -10.98 -2.73 1.32
CA ARG A 70 -10.46 -3.62 2.35
C ARG A 70 -9.62 -4.69 1.67
N ALA A 71 -8.49 -4.98 2.29
CA ALA A 71 -7.56 -5.92 1.70
C ALA A 71 -6.76 -6.63 2.78
N GLU A 72 -6.19 -7.76 2.40
CA GLU A 72 -5.14 -8.41 3.18
C GLU A 72 -3.85 -8.21 2.43
N ALA A 73 -2.77 -8.09 3.18
CA ALA A 73 -1.47 -7.80 2.59
C ALA A 73 -0.36 -8.45 3.41
N ILE A 74 0.82 -8.50 2.81
CA ILE A 74 1.99 -9.02 3.49
C ILE A 74 3.10 -7.98 3.39
N VAL A 75 3.87 -7.81 4.46
CA VAL A 75 5.00 -6.90 4.47
C VAL A 75 6.11 -7.50 3.62
N ARG A 76 6.50 -6.80 2.56
CA ARG A 76 7.53 -7.27 1.65
C ARG A 76 8.86 -6.58 1.84
N SER A 77 8.84 -5.34 2.31
CA SER A 77 10.08 -4.60 2.50
C SER A 77 9.91 -3.60 3.64
N ILE A 78 11.03 -3.25 4.25
CA ILE A 78 11.06 -2.26 5.32
C ILE A 78 12.16 -1.27 5.00
N VAL A 79 11.82 0.01 5.12
CA VAL A 79 12.81 1.09 5.10
C VAL A 79 12.87 1.62 6.51
N PRO A 80 13.94 1.33 7.25
CA PRO A 80 14.01 1.69 8.67
C PRO A 80 13.76 3.17 8.89
N GLY A 81 12.93 3.47 9.87
CA GLY A 81 12.59 4.85 10.20
C GLY A 81 11.58 5.49 9.28
N GLU A 82 11.23 4.85 8.18
CA GLU A 82 10.30 5.43 7.20
C GLU A 82 9.00 4.66 7.06
N GLY A 83 9.10 3.36 6.85
CA GLY A 83 7.87 2.60 6.67
C GLY A 83 8.09 1.24 6.07
N MET A 84 7.01 0.73 5.49
CA MET A 84 6.99 -0.63 4.95
C MET A 84 6.26 -0.66 3.62
N GLY A 85 6.79 -1.48 2.71
CA GLY A 85 6.11 -1.81 1.47
C GLY A 85 5.30 -3.06 1.69
N VAL A 86 4.00 -2.99 1.39
CA VAL A 86 3.12 -4.14 1.55
C VAL A 86 2.52 -4.51 0.21
N GLU A 87 2.35 -5.81 0.02
CA GLU A 87 1.76 -6.35 -1.19
C GLU A 87 0.39 -6.91 -0.86
N PHE A 88 -0.63 -6.55 -1.65
CA PHE A 88 -1.95 -7.12 -1.45
C PHE A 88 -1.92 -8.60 -1.76
N THR A 89 -2.42 -9.40 -0.83
CA THR A 89 -2.57 -10.82 -1.05
C THR A 89 -4.03 -11.19 -1.30
N LYS A 90 -4.93 -10.31 -0.87
CA LYS A 90 -6.36 -10.55 -1.06
C LYS A 90 -7.09 -9.22 -1.11
N ILE A 91 -7.78 -8.98 -2.20
CA ILE A 91 -8.61 -7.79 -2.37
C ILE A 91 -9.78 -8.21 -3.24
N ASP A 92 -10.99 -7.83 -2.84
CA ASP A 92 -12.16 -8.24 -3.59
C ASP A 92 -12.27 -7.44 -4.89
N LEU A 93 -13.15 -7.89 -5.77
CA LEU A 93 -13.30 -7.27 -7.08
C LEU A 93 -13.72 -5.82 -6.96
N LYS A 94 -14.63 -5.52 -6.06
CA LYS A 94 -15.09 -4.15 -5.86
C LYS A 94 -13.94 -3.25 -5.42
N GLY A 95 -13.15 -3.70 -4.47
CA GLY A 95 -12.00 -2.93 -4.01
C GLY A 95 -10.98 -2.71 -5.12
N ARG A 96 -10.77 -3.73 -5.94
CA ARG A 96 -9.84 -3.62 -7.06
C ARG A 96 -10.31 -2.57 -8.07
N VAL A 97 -11.61 -2.56 -8.36
CA VAL A 97 -12.17 -1.57 -9.28
C VAL A 97 -12.02 -0.16 -8.73
N LEU A 98 -12.30 0.02 -7.44
CA LEU A 98 -12.15 1.32 -6.79
C LEU A 98 -10.71 1.80 -6.83
N LEU A 99 -9.78 0.89 -6.56
CA LEU A 99 -8.37 1.22 -6.60
C LEU A 99 -7.93 1.60 -8.01
N GLN A 100 -8.39 0.87 -9.00
CA GLN A 100 -8.08 1.16 -10.39
C GLN A 100 -8.57 2.55 -10.78
N ARG A 101 -9.77 2.92 -10.37
CA ARG A 101 -10.31 4.25 -10.65
C ARG A 101 -9.46 5.34 -10.01
N LEU A 102 -9.04 5.14 -8.77
CA LEU A 102 -8.20 6.11 -8.11
C LEU A 102 -6.89 6.30 -8.87
N LEU A 103 -6.24 5.18 -9.24
CA LEU A 103 -4.97 5.25 -9.93
C LEU A 103 -5.09 5.95 -11.28
N LYS A 104 -6.18 5.74 -11.99
CA LYS A 104 -6.40 6.45 -13.24
C LYS A 104 -6.48 7.96 -13.04
N ARG A 105 -7.12 8.40 -11.96
CA ARG A 105 -7.20 9.82 -11.64
C ARG A 105 -5.83 10.39 -11.32
N LEU A 106 -5.03 9.65 -10.60
CA LEU A 106 -3.71 10.12 -10.19
C LEU A 106 -2.71 10.17 -11.34
N LEU A 107 -2.94 9.38 -12.37
CA LEU A 107 -2.06 9.33 -13.53
C LEU A 107 -2.33 10.42 -14.56
N ARG A 108 -3.34 11.19 -14.39
CA ARG A 108 -3.66 12.27 -15.33
C ARG A 108 -2.68 13.40 -15.28
#